data_8b34a4bbf74bf72d1b39d214780c40cf
#
_entry.id   8b34a4bbf74bf72d1b39d214780c40cf
#
_cell.length_a   1.000
_cell.length_b   1.000
_cell.length_c   1.000
_cell.angle_alpha   90.00
_cell.angle_beta   90.00
_cell.angle_gamma   90.00
#
_symmetry.space_group_name_H-M   'P 1'
#
loop_
_entity.id
_entity.type
_entity.pdbx_description
1 polymer ?
#
loop_
_entity_poly.entity_id
_entity_poly.type
_entity_poly.pdbx_seq_one_letter_code
_entity_poly.pdbx_strand_id
1 'polypeptide(L)'
;MSTYVFIDLGFLAYTYYEVMLMYNPTLDAVLVGNVIARFRKNKGISQEVLSGLADIGRTHLSAIERGERKPTLETLYRISCALDVKMSDIVIEIEKNIK
;
A
#
# COMPACT_ATOMS: atom_id res chain seq x y z
N MET A 1 -12.73 -27.38 6.27
CA MET A 1 -12.33 -26.49 5.18
C MET A 1 -12.31 -27.29 3.88
N SER A 2 -12.90 -26.78 2.84
CA SER A 2 -12.92 -27.47 1.55
C SER A 2 -11.54 -27.48 0.92
N THR A 3 -11.12 -28.62 0.37
CA THR A 3 -9.86 -28.73 -0.34
C THR A 3 -9.97 -28.25 -1.80
N TYR A 4 -11.20 -27.98 -2.24
CA TYR A 4 -11.44 -27.55 -3.61
C TYR A 4 -12.15 -26.20 -3.62
N VAL A 5 -11.77 -25.37 -4.55
CA VAL A 5 -12.40 -24.09 -4.83
C VAL A 5 -12.96 -24.17 -6.24
N PHE A 6 -14.24 -23.81 -6.39
CA PHE A 6 -14.84 -23.73 -7.71
C PHE A 6 -14.61 -22.36 -8.30
N ILE A 7 -14.00 -22.33 -9.47
CA ILE A 7 -13.82 -21.12 -10.24
C ILE A 7 -14.82 -21.16 -11.38
N ASP A 8 -15.57 -20.08 -11.56
CA ASP A 8 -16.59 -19.99 -12.58
C ASP A 8 -15.96 -19.84 -13.96
N LEU A 9 -15.27 -20.87 -14.40
CA LEU A 9 -14.65 -20.96 -15.71
C LEU A 9 -15.05 -22.25 -16.41
N GLY A 10 -16.33 -22.66 -16.23
CA GLY A 10 -16.84 -23.85 -16.92
C GLY A 10 -16.37 -25.14 -16.29
N PHE A 11 -16.71 -25.35 -15.04
CA PHE A 11 -16.56 -26.66 -14.37
C PHE A 11 -15.14 -27.04 -13.93
N LEU A 12 -14.21 -26.11 -13.89
CA LEU A 12 -12.88 -26.41 -13.40
C LEU A 12 -12.84 -26.30 -11.88
N ALA A 13 -12.52 -27.41 -11.24
CA ALA A 13 -12.29 -27.43 -9.79
C ALA A 13 -10.79 -27.53 -9.56
N TYR A 14 -10.31 -26.61 -8.73
CA TYR A 14 -8.90 -26.62 -8.33
C TYR A 14 -8.81 -26.91 -6.84
N THR A 15 -7.71 -27.57 -6.42
CA THR A 15 -7.43 -27.66 -5.01
C THR A 15 -7.12 -26.27 -4.47
N TYR A 16 -7.36 -26.08 -3.19
CA TYR A 16 -7.02 -24.82 -2.52
C TYR A 16 -5.54 -24.44 -2.76
N TYR A 17 -4.66 -25.44 -2.75
CA TYR A 17 -3.24 -25.22 -2.95
C TYR A 17 -2.92 -24.73 -4.36
N GLU A 18 -3.56 -25.30 -5.38
CA GLU A 18 -3.37 -24.87 -6.77
C GLU A 18 -3.85 -23.43 -6.97
N VAL A 19 -4.99 -23.07 -6.38
CA VAL A 19 -5.50 -21.71 -6.45
C VAL A 19 -4.54 -20.74 -5.76
N MET A 20 -3.97 -21.12 -4.63
CA MET A 20 -2.98 -20.31 -3.94
C MET A 20 -1.73 -20.05 -4.78
N LEU A 21 -1.30 -21.03 -5.56
CA LEU A 21 -0.14 -20.88 -6.45
C LEU A 21 -0.43 -19.92 -7.61
N MET A 22 -1.68 -19.90 -8.09
CA MET A 22 -2.08 -19.03 -9.20
C MET A 22 -2.48 -17.64 -8.73
N TYR A 23 -3.03 -17.53 -7.53
CA TYR A 23 -3.55 -16.29 -6.98
C TYR A 23 -2.63 -15.83 -5.84
N ASN A 24 -1.78 -14.87 -6.16
CA ASN A 24 -0.82 -14.34 -5.19
C ASN A 24 -0.87 -12.79 -5.25
N PRO A 25 -1.95 -12.21 -4.73
CA PRO A 25 -2.09 -10.76 -4.78
C PRO A 25 -1.03 -10.07 -3.94
N THR A 26 -0.37 -9.11 -4.52
CA THR A 26 0.65 -8.32 -3.87
C THR A 26 0.37 -6.85 -4.13
N LEU A 27 0.46 -6.04 -3.09
CA LEU A 27 0.34 -4.60 -3.23
C LEU A 27 1.68 -4.04 -3.71
N ASP A 28 1.65 -3.31 -4.82
CA ASP A 28 2.85 -2.75 -5.41
C ASP A 28 3.41 -1.62 -4.53
N ALA A 29 4.62 -1.83 -4.02
CA ALA A 29 5.27 -0.86 -3.14
C ALA A 29 5.57 0.47 -3.86
N VAL A 30 5.86 0.41 -5.16
CA VAL A 30 6.11 1.63 -5.96
C VAL A 30 4.84 2.46 -6.05
N LEU A 31 3.70 1.83 -6.30
CA LEU A 31 2.41 2.51 -6.33
C LEU A 31 2.10 3.18 -5.00
N VAL A 32 2.28 2.45 -3.90
CA VAL A 32 2.05 2.98 -2.55
C VAL A 32 2.95 4.20 -2.29
N GLY A 33 4.24 4.07 -2.60
CA GLY A 33 5.21 5.15 -2.40
C GLY A 33 4.88 6.38 -3.23
N ASN A 34 4.47 6.19 -4.48
CA ASN A 34 4.08 7.29 -5.37
C ASN A 34 2.86 8.05 -4.83
N VAL A 35 1.87 7.34 -4.32
CA VAL A 35 0.68 7.96 -3.75
C VAL A 35 1.05 8.81 -2.53
N ILE A 36 1.85 8.25 -1.63
CA ILE A 36 2.30 8.97 -0.43
C ILE A 36 3.09 10.24 -0.84
N ALA A 37 4.00 10.10 -1.79
CA ALA A 37 4.79 11.23 -2.28
C ALA A 37 3.90 12.32 -2.89
N ARG A 38 2.84 11.94 -3.60
CA ARG A 38 1.89 12.92 -4.17
C ARG A 38 1.17 13.70 -3.07
N PHE A 39 0.68 13.00 -2.04
CA PHE A 39 0.05 13.68 -0.90
C PHE A 39 1.01 14.66 -0.25
N ARG A 40 2.27 14.25 -0.06
CA ARG A 40 3.28 15.12 0.53
C ARG A 40 3.53 16.35 -0.33
N LYS A 41 3.72 16.15 -1.62
CA LYS A 41 4.00 17.25 -2.56
C LYS A 41 2.83 18.20 -2.69
N ASN A 42 1.60 17.65 -2.68
CA ASN A 42 0.39 18.47 -2.71
C ASN A 42 0.27 19.34 -1.46
N LYS A 43 0.78 18.84 -0.32
CA LYS A 43 0.82 19.62 0.92
C LYS A 43 1.95 20.66 0.89
N GLY A 44 2.88 20.57 -0.06
CA GLY A 44 3.98 21.52 -0.20
C GLY A 44 5.09 21.34 0.82
N ILE A 45 5.28 20.14 1.37
CA ILE A 45 6.29 19.89 2.39
C ILE A 45 7.36 18.91 1.90
N SER A 46 8.56 19.02 2.46
CA SER A 46 9.69 18.15 2.14
C SER A 46 9.58 16.81 2.85
N GLN A 47 10.39 15.85 2.41
CA GLN A 47 10.52 14.58 3.12
C GLN A 47 11.00 14.80 4.56
N GLU A 48 11.92 15.74 4.76
CA GLU A 48 12.43 16.05 6.09
C GLU A 48 11.31 16.53 7.01
N VAL A 49 10.48 17.44 6.53
CA VAL A 49 9.36 17.95 7.31
C VAL A 49 8.35 16.85 7.60
N LEU A 50 7.95 16.08 6.59
CA LEU A 50 6.96 15.03 6.79
C LEU A 50 7.48 13.95 7.76
N SER A 51 8.71 13.51 7.59
CA SER A 51 9.27 12.48 8.48
C SER A 51 9.35 12.97 9.91
N GLY A 52 9.72 14.23 10.12
CA GLY A 52 9.73 14.83 11.45
C GLY A 52 8.34 14.88 12.09
N LEU A 53 7.33 15.33 11.34
CA LEU A 53 5.96 15.39 11.83
C LEU A 53 5.36 14.00 12.10
N ALA A 54 5.72 13.02 11.29
CA ALA A 54 5.22 11.64 11.43
C ALA A 54 6.02 10.84 12.45
N ASP A 55 7.11 11.39 12.97
CA ASP A 55 8.02 10.71 13.88
C ASP A 55 8.54 9.40 13.30
N ILE A 56 8.99 9.45 12.07
CA ILE A 56 9.68 8.35 11.40
C ILE A 56 11.00 8.87 10.85
N GLY A 57 11.95 7.96 10.61
CA GLY A 57 13.24 8.37 10.03
C GLY A 57 13.07 8.90 8.61
N ARG A 58 13.83 9.94 8.26
CA ARG A 58 13.80 10.48 6.89
C ARG A 58 14.23 9.42 5.87
N THR A 59 15.21 8.61 6.21
CA THR A 59 15.65 7.49 5.37
C THR A 59 14.54 6.47 5.16
N HIS A 60 13.75 6.20 6.22
CA HIS A 60 12.61 5.30 6.14
C HIS A 60 11.53 5.87 5.20
N LEU A 61 11.18 7.15 5.37
CA LEU A 61 10.20 7.79 4.48
C LEU A 61 10.69 7.78 3.03
N SER A 62 11.97 8.09 2.81
CA SER A 62 12.55 8.07 1.48
C SER A 62 12.46 6.68 0.83
N ALA A 63 12.74 5.63 1.60
CA ALA A 63 12.62 4.25 1.11
C ALA A 63 11.17 3.91 0.75
N ILE A 64 10.21 4.36 1.55
CA ILE A 64 8.79 4.16 1.26
C ILE A 64 8.41 4.86 -0.04
N GLU A 65 8.80 6.11 -0.21
CA GLU A 65 8.45 6.89 -1.41
C GLU A 65 9.10 6.33 -2.67
N ARG A 66 10.27 5.69 -2.56
CA ARG A 66 10.93 5.02 -3.69
C ARG A 66 10.37 3.62 -3.99
N GLY A 67 9.47 3.12 -3.15
CA GLY A 67 8.91 1.77 -3.33
C GLY A 67 9.84 0.66 -2.88
N GLU A 68 10.84 0.96 -2.07
CA GLU A 68 11.76 -0.05 -1.52
C GLU A 68 11.20 -0.69 -0.26
N ARG A 69 10.27 -0.03 0.40
CA ARG A 69 9.61 -0.52 1.60
C ARG A 69 8.15 -0.16 1.59
N LYS A 70 7.32 -1.09 2.03
CA LYS A 70 5.90 -0.79 2.28
C LYS A 70 5.76 -0.27 3.71
N PRO A 71 4.96 0.76 3.94
CA PRO A 71 4.71 1.20 5.31
C PRO A 71 3.89 0.16 6.06
N THR A 72 4.14 0.03 7.35
CA THR A 72 3.21 -0.68 8.22
C THR A 72 1.94 0.16 8.34
N LEU A 73 0.87 -0.44 8.83
CA LEU A 73 -0.36 0.29 9.07
C LEU A 73 -0.14 1.47 10.03
N GLU A 74 0.67 1.26 11.08
CA GLU A 74 0.98 2.33 12.02
C GLU A 74 1.78 3.45 11.35
N THR A 75 2.76 3.13 10.53
CA THR A 75 3.53 4.14 9.79
C THR A 75 2.62 4.93 8.87
N LEU A 76 1.70 4.25 8.17
CA LEU A 76 0.72 4.93 7.32
C LEU A 76 -0.17 5.86 8.14
N TYR A 77 -0.60 5.43 9.32
CA TYR A 77 -1.39 6.27 10.21
C TYR A 77 -0.61 7.54 10.61
N ARG A 78 0.64 7.39 11.01
CA ARG A 78 1.50 8.53 11.38
C ARG A 78 1.67 9.50 10.22
N ILE A 79 1.88 8.98 9.02
CA ILE A 79 2.00 9.79 7.80
C ILE A 79 0.69 10.54 7.54
N SER A 80 -0.45 9.87 7.66
CA SER A 80 -1.75 10.49 7.42
C SER A 80 -2.02 11.61 8.42
N CYS A 81 -1.71 11.40 9.69
CA CYS A 81 -1.84 12.44 10.71
C CYS A 81 -0.96 13.65 10.40
N ALA A 82 0.28 13.40 9.99
CA ALA A 82 1.22 14.46 9.65
C ALA A 82 0.77 15.25 8.42
N LEU A 83 0.10 14.61 7.50
CA LEU A 83 -0.45 15.24 6.30
C LEU A 83 -1.82 15.87 6.52
N ASP A 84 -2.40 15.66 7.70
CA ASP A 84 -3.75 16.12 8.02
C ASP A 84 -4.80 15.56 7.05
N VAL A 85 -4.68 14.29 6.75
CA VAL A 85 -5.65 13.54 5.95
C VAL A 85 -6.03 12.27 6.68
N LYS A 86 -7.11 11.63 6.26
CA LYS A 86 -7.50 10.33 6.80
C LYS A 86 -6.65 9.23 6.14
N MET A 87 -6.34 8.16 6.92
CA MET A 87 -5.71 6.99 6.32
C MET A 87 -6.49 6.49 5.12
N SER A 88 -7.83 6.50 5.24
CA SER A 88 -8.70 6.04 4.16
C SER A 88 -8.53 6.86 2.88
N ASP A 89 -8.22 8.15 2.98
CA ASP A 89 -7.98 8.98 1.80
C ASP A 89 -6.78 8.47 1.01
N ILE A 90 -5.72 8.09 1.72
CA ILE A 90 -4.51 7.54 1.09
C ILE A 90 -4.82 6.17 0.48
N VAL A 91 -5.49 5.31 1.23
CA VAL A 91 -5.83 3.95 0.78
C VAL A 91 -6.75 3.98 -0.44
N ILE A 92 -7.76 4.85 -0.43
CA ILE A 92 -8.65 5.01 -1.59
C ILE A 92 -7.86 5.40 -2.83
N GLU A 93 -6.91 6.32 -2.69
CA GLU A 93 -6.08 6.76 -3.80
C GLU A 93 -5.19 5.63 -4.32
N ILE A 94 -4.66 4.81 -3.41
CA ILE A 94 -3.92 3.61 -3.79
C ILE A 94 -4.82 2.66 -4.59
N GLU A 95 -6.02 2.38 -4.07
CA GLU A 95 -6.96 1.46 -4.73
C GLU A 95 -7.36 1.93 -6.14
N LYS A 96 -7.56 3.22 -6.32
CA LYS A 96 -7.91 3.78 -7.63
C LYS A 96 -6.84 3.53 -8.70
N ASN A 97 -5.60 3.35 -8.28
CA ASN A 97 -4.47 3.18 -9.19
C ASN A 97 -4.03 1.72 -9.35
N ILE A 98 -4.70 0.80 -8.69
CA ILE A 98 -4.48 -0.63 -8.89
C ILE A 98 -5.10 -1.03 -10.23
N LYS A 99 -4.32 -1.70 -11.03
CA LYS A 99 -4.76 -2.16 -12.35
C LYS A 99 -5.31 -3.58 -12.31
#